data_485ff6d05b811f74ae7eec779871b2c8
#
_entry.id   485ff6d05b811f74ae7eec779871b2c8
#
_cell.length_a   1.000
_cell.length_b   1.000
_cell.length_c   1.000
_cell.angle_alpha   90.00
_cell.angle_beta   90.00
_cell.angle_gamma   90.00
#
_symmetry.space_group_name_H-M   'P 1'
#
loop_
_entity.id
_entity.type
_entity.pdbx_description
1 polymer ?
#
loop_
_entity_poly.entity_id
_entity_poly.type
_entity_poly.pdbx_seq_one_letter_code
_entity_poly.pdbx_strand_id
1 'polypeptide(L)'
;MELLDLYDDIGNKIGKTIERNKKFTEGNIMLSIAFIKNKEGKYLIQKTSKEKKSHYSSTGGHVTHNEDGLTTIIRELKEELGLNIDKNDIKLISLEKHPERPCLINLYLLEKDIDIKELKLQKEEVDSVYWMTKEEINSLINQNLFLASHGYLFQKYFQ
;
A
#
# COMPACT_ATOMS: atom_id res chain seq x y z
N MET A 1 10.24 -12.21 13.33
CA MET A 1 9.70 -11.04 14.04
C MET A 1 10.15 -9.78 13.30
N GLU A 2 9.18 -8.96 12.89
CA GLU A 2 9.47 -7.80 12.04
C GLU A 2 9.77 -6.56 12.88
N LEU A 3 10.93 -5.94 12.63
CA LEU A 3 11.29 -4.67 13.25
C LEU A 3 10.97 -3.53 12.31
N LEU A 4 10.43 -2.45 12.87
CA LEU A 4 10.11 -1.22 12.14
C LEU A 4 10.95 -0.08 12.72
N ASP A 5 11.47 0.77 11.86
CA ASP A 5 12.07 2.02 12.32
C ASP A 5 10.96 3.01 12.68
N LEU A 6 11.23 3.88 13.63
CA LEU A 6 10.36 5.00 13.99
C LEU A 6 10.87 6.29 13.35
N TYR A 7 9.94 7.14 12.94
CA TYR A 7 10.20 8.35 12.18
C TYR A 7 9.55 9.56 12.87
N ASP A 8 10.13 10.75 12.65
CA ASP A 8 9.45 11.99 13.03
C ASP A 8 8.33 12.31 12.03
N ASP A 9 7.61 13.40 12.23
CA ASP A 9 6.43 13.74 11.41
C ASP A 9 6.77 14.14 9.96
N ILE A 10 8.03 14.33 9.63
CA ILE A 10 8.47 14.68 8.28
C ILE A 10 9.27 13.56 7.60
N GLY A 11 9.38 12.40 8.23
CA GLY A 11 9.98 11.23 7.62
C GLY A 11 11.43 10.95 7.93
N ASN A 12 12.01 11.63 8.92
CA ASN A 12 13.37 11.34 9.36
C ASN A 12 13.36 10.27 10.45
N LYS A 13 14.30 9.34 10.42
CA LYS A 13 14.46 8.34 11.46
C LYS A 13 14.86 9.00 12.79
N ILE A 14 14.25 8.57 13.89
CA ILE A 14 14.56 9.07 15.22
C ILE A 14 15.54 8.17 16.00
N GLY A 15 16.11 7.15 15.34
CA GLY A 15 17.08 6.26 15.97
C GLY A 15 16.48 5.19 16.86
N LYS A 16 15.18 4.95 16.76
CA LYS A 16 14.45 3.94 17.54
C LYS A 16 13.75 2.96 16.64
N THR A 17 13.60 1.72 17.13
CA THR A 17 12.88 0.67 16.44
C THR A 17 11.79 0.12 17.34
N ILE A 18 10.78 -0.52 16.74
CA ILE A 18 9.69 -1.18 17.43
C ILE A 18 9.36 -2.48 16.71
N GLU A 19 9.00 -3.51 17.46
CA GLU A 19 8.45 -4.71 16.85
C GLU A 19 7.05 -4.41 16.33
N ARG A 20 6.73 -4.94 15.16
CA ARG A 20 5.40 -4.77 14.56
C ARG A 20 4.32 -5.23 15.55
N ASN A 21 3.25 -4.46 15.64
CA ASN A 21 2.10 -4.66 16.52
C ASN A 21 2.36 -4.38 18.01
N LYS A 22 3.52 -3.84 18.36
CA LYS A 22 3.77 -3.36 19.71
C LYS A 22 3.39 -1.89 19.81
N LYS A 23 2.99 -1.48 21.02
CA LYS A 23 2.65 -0.08 21.30
C LYS A 23 3.92 0.75 21.45
N PHE A 24 3.87 1.98 20.98
CA PHE A 24 4.95 2.96 21.14
C PHE A 24 4.32 4.33 21.43
N THR A 25 5.10 5.21 22.07
CA THR A 25 4.61 6.52 22.52
C THR A 25 5.31 7.68 21.83
N GLU A 26 6.30 7.42 20.97
CA GLU A 26 7.11 8.43 20.33
C GLU A 26 7.31 8.05 18.85
N GLY A 27 7.18 9.05 17.97
CA GLY A 27 7.42 8.85 16.55
C GLY A 27 6.27 8.19 15.81
N ASN A 28 6.56 7.77 14.59
CA ASN A 28 5.61 7.15 13.67
C ASN A 28 6.21 5.92 13.03
N ILE A 29 5.41 4.92 12.75
CA ILE A 29 5.75 3.87 11.80
C ILE A 29 5.54 4.40 10.39
N MET A 30 6.03 3.69 9.38
CA MET A 30 5.88 4.10 7.99
C MET A 30 5.28 2.96 7.17
N LEU A 31 4.34 3.31 6.31
CA LEU A 31 3.72 2.41 5.34
C LEU A 31 4.08 2.86 3.94
N SER A 32 4.13 1.93 3.01
CA SER A 32 4.16 2.22 1.58
C SER A 32 2.95 1.60 0.92
N ILE A 33 2.27 2.38 0.08
CA ILE A 33 1.07 1.97 -0.65
C ILE A 33 1.27 2.30 -2.11
N ALA A 34 0.89 1.39 -3.03
CA ALA A 34 0.94 1.64 -4.46
C ALA A 34 -0.38 1.33 -5.14
N PHE A 35 -0.79 2.22 -6.03
CA PHE A 35 -1.85 1.95 -6.99
C PHE A 35 -1.23 1.70 -8.35
N ILE A 36 -1.79 0.77 -9.10
CA ILE A 36 -1.38 0.43 -10.46
C ILE A 36 -2.51 0.84 -11.40
N LYS A 37 -2.18 1.68 -12.38
CA LYS A 37 -3.14 2.23 -13.34
C LYS A 37 -2.79 1.75 -14.74
N ASN A 38 -3.79 1.26 -15.49
CA ASN A 38 -3.60 0.86 -16.88
C ASN A 38 -3.95 2.01 -17.84
N LYS A 39 -3.78 1.77 -19.15
CA LYS A 39 -4.06 2.77 -20.21
C LYS A 39 -5.52 3.19 -20.27
N GLU A 40 -6.43 2.32 -19.84
CA GLU A 40 -7.86 2.60 -19.83
C GLU A 40 -8.28 3.45 -18.62
N GLY A 41 -7.34 3.80 -17.76
CA GLY A 41 -7.63 4.58 -16.54
C GLY A 41 -8.21 3.75 -15.41
N LYS A 42 -8.13 2.43 -15.48
CA LYS A 42 -8.56 1.54 -14.41
C LYS A 42 -7.40 1.23 -13.47
N TYR A 43 -7.72 0.93 -12.22
CA TYR A 43 -6.76 0.61 -11.17
C TYR A 43 -6.86 -0.84 -10.77
N LEU A 44 -5.71 -1.46 -10.50
CA LEU A 44 -5.65 -2.84 -10.04
C LEU A 44 -5.95 -2.89 -8.55
N ILE A 45 -7.04 -3.53 -8.20
CA ILE A 45 -7.53 -3.62 -6.82
C ILE A 45 -7.48 -5.06 -6.35
N GLN A 46 -6.97 -5.26 -5.15
CA GLN A 46 -6.88 -6.55 -4.50
C GLN A 46 -8.07 -6.76 -3.57
N LYS A 47 -8.52 -8.01 -3.49
CA LYS A 47 -9.40 -8.44 -2.42
C LYS A 47 -8.57 -9.29 -1.47
N THR A 48 -8.56 -8.93 -0.18
CA THR A 48 -7.78 -9.65 0.83
C THR A 48 -8.29 -11.08 1.00
N SER A 49 -7.41 -11.98 1.45
CA SER A 49 -7.79 -13.36 1.66
C SER A 49 -8.86 -13.47 2.74
N LYS A 50 -9.66 -14.54 2.67
CA LYS A 50 -10.75 -14.79 3.62
C LYS A 50 -10.25 -15.04 5.05
N GLU A 51 -9.02 -15.48 5.20
CA GLU A 51 -8.39 -15.69 6.52
C GLU A 51 -8.12 -14.38 7.21
N LYS A 52 -7.94 -13.31 6.44
CA LYS A 52 -7.88 -11.94 6.92
C LYS A 52 -9.24 -11.31 6.66
N LYS A 53 -9.62 -10.35 7.45
CA LYS A 53 -10.89 -9.65 7.27
C LYS A 53 -11.03 -9.20 5.82
N SER A 54 -11.98 -9.80 5.09
CA SER A 54 -12.14 -9.58 3.66
C SER A 54 -12.55 -8.14 3.34
N HIS A 55 -11.70 -7.41 2.63
CA HIS A 55 -11.99 -6.09 2.09
C HIS A 55 -11.10 -5.84 0.87
N TYR A 56 -11.40 -4.77 0.15
CA TYR A 56 -10.64 -4.38 -1.03
C TYR A 56 -9.56 -3.37 -0.67
N SER A 57 -8.46 -3.39 -1.40
CA SER A 57 -7.34 -2.47 -1.19
C SER A 57 -6.42 -2.41 -2.41
N SER A 58 -5.46 -1.52 -2.35
CA SER A 58 -4.28 -1.55 -3.23
C SER A 58 -3.16 -2.32 -2.53
N THR A 59 -2.00 -2.45 -3.19
CA THR A 59 -0.83 -3.11 -2.59
C THR A 59 -0.21 -2.22 -1.53
N GLY A 60 0.20 -2.78 -0.40
CA GLY A 60 0.88 -2.02 0.63
C GLY A 60 1.52 -2.89 1.70
N GLY A 61 2.40 -2.26 2.48
CA GLY A 61 3.06 -2.92 3.59
C GLY A 61 3.84 -1.96 4.47
N HIS A 62 4.28 -2.46 5.60
CA HIS A 62 5.10 -1.70 6.55
C HIS A 62 6.53 -1.57 6.02
N VAL A 63 7.11 -0.37 6.15
CA VAL A 63 8.52 -0.14 5.90
C VAL A 63 9.31 -0.72 7.06
N THR A 64 10.04 -1.80 6.80
CA THR A 64 10.78 -2.51 7.84
C THR A 64 12.12 -1.86 8.13
N HIS A 65 12.74 -2.26 9.24
CA HIS A 65 14.08 -1.81 9.61
C HIS A 65 15.06 -2.06 8.46
N ASN A 66 15.88 -1.08 8.15
CA ASN A 66 16.86 -1.09 7.04
C ASN A 66 16.26 -1.03 5.63
N GLU A 67 14.95 -0.81 5.48
CA GLU A 67 14.35 -0.51 4.19
C GLU A 67 13.94 0.96 4.12
N ASP A 68 13.84 1.49 2.90
CA ASP A 68 13.13 2.74 2.64
C ASP A 68 11.76 2.42 2.03
N GLY A 69 10.94 3.45 1.84
CA GLY A 69 9.59 3.25 1.32
C GLY A 69 9.56 2.65 -0.08
N LEU A 70 10.48 3.03 -0.94
CA LEU A 70 10.56 2.50 -2.31
C LEU A 70 10.94 1.02 -2.33
N THR A 71 11.95 0.64 -1.56
CA THR A 71 12.36 -0.75 -1.43
C THR A 71 11.21 -1.61 -0.92
N THR A 72 10.48 -1.11 0.07
CA THR A 72 9.32 -1.81 0.63
C THR A 72 8.25 -2.07 -0.41
N ILE A 73 7.85 -1.04 -1.17
CA ILE A 73 6.74 -1.21 -2.11
C ILE A 73 7.11 -2.14 -3.28
N ILE A 74 8.36 -2.09 -3.73
CA ILE A 74 8.84 -3.01 -4.77
C ILE A 74 8.80 -4.45 -4.26
N ARG A 75 9.22 -4.67 -3.01
CA ARG A 75 9.17 -5.99 -2.37
C ARG A 75 7.72 -6.48 -2.22
N GLU A 76 6.81 -5.62 -1.75
CA GLU A 76 5.41 -5.99 -1.56
C GLU A 76 4.72 -6.33 -2.88
N LEU A 77 4.99 -5.58 -3.95
CA LEU A 77 4.45 -5.86 -5.28
C LEU A 77 4.90 -7.24 -5.78
N LYS A 78 6.15 -7.59 -5.51
CA LYS A 78 6.68 -8.90 -5.88
C LYS A 78 6.07 -10.02 -5.04
N GLU A 79 5.98 -9.82 -3.72
CA GLU A 79 5.45 -10.84 -2.81
C GLU A 79 3.95 -11.07 -3.02
N GLU A 80 3.16 -10.01 -3.09
CA GLU A 80 1.71 -10.12 -3.15
C GLU A 80 1.18 -10.47 -4.55
N LEU A 81 1.81 -9.92 -5.60
CA LEU A 81 1.31 -10.04 -6.98
C LEU A 81 2.27 -10.75 -7.93
N GLY A 82 3.49 -11.03 -7.51
CA GLY A 82 4.49 -11.61 -8.40
C GLY A 82 5.03 -10.64 -9.45
N LEU A 83 4.91 -9.33 -9.21
CA LEU A 83 5.40 -8.30 -10.13
C LEU A 83 6.82 -7.90 -9.82
N ASN A 84 7.69 -7.94 -10.83
CA ASN A 84 9.04 -7.41 -10.76
C ASN A 84 9.04 -6.01 -11.37
N ILE A 85 9.22 -4.99 -10.52
CA ILE A 85 9.15 -3.59 -10.92
C ILE A 85 10.51 -2.93 -10.77
N ASP A 86 10.94 -2.20 -11.81
CA ASP A 86 12.11 -1.35 -11.75
C ASP A 86 11.76 -0.08 -10.96
N LYS A 87 12.65 0.34 -10.08
CA LYS A 87 12.46 1.55 -9.26
C LYS A 87 12.21 2.81 -10.08
N ASN A 88 12.65 2.85 -11.34
CA ASN A 88 12.46 4.00 -12.23
C ASN A 88 11.05 4.04 -12.84
N ASP A 89 10.30 2.95 -12.76
CA ASP A 89 8.96 2.85 -13.34
C ASP A 89 7.85 3.17 -12.35
N ILE A 90 8.17 3.34 -11.08
CA ILE A 90 7.21 3.66 -10.04
C ILE A 90 7.47 5.07 -9.49
N LYS A 91 6.40 5.83 -9.30
CA LYS A 91 6.49 7.25 -8.97
C LYS A 91 5.92 7.53 -7.59
N LEU A 92 6.69 8.24 -6.76
CA LEU A 92 6.20 8.74 -5.48
C LEU A 92 5.24 9.90 -5.72
N ILE A 93 4.02 9.77 -5.23
CA ILE A 93 2.98 10.80 -5.33
C ILE A 93 2.99 11.70 -4.08
N SER A 94 3.09 11.10 -2.91
CA SER A 94 3.10 11.86 -1.65
C SER A 94 3.70 11.06 -0.51
N LEU A 95 4.19 11.78 0.48
CA LEU A 95 4.48 11.27 1.82
C LEU A 95 3.69 12.13 2.78
N GLU A 96 2.79 11.53 3.54
CA GLU A 96 2.01 12.29 4.50
C GLU A 96 1.72 11.51 5.77
N LYS A 97 1.46 12.26 6.84
CA LYS A 97 1.09 11.69 8.12
C LYS A 97 -0.39 11.31 8.11
N HIS A 98 -0.69 10.11 8.62
CA HIS A 98 -2.07 9.67 8.81
C HIS A 98 -2.79 10.65 9.76
N PRO A 99 -4.06 11.03 9.46
CA PRO A 99 -4.77 12.01 10.29
C PRO A 99 -4.98 11.59 11.74
N GLU A 100 -5.09 10.28 12.02
CA GLU A 100 -5.49 9.78 13.33
C GLU A 100 -4.51 8.81 13.97
N ARG A 101 -3.50 8.34 13.25
CA ARG A 101 -2.57 7.34 13.75
C ARG A 101 -1.13 7.83 13.67
N PRO A 102 -0.22 7.31 14.53
CA PRO A 102 1.22 7.64 14.43
C PRO A 102 1.85 6.86 13.27
N CYS A 103 1.49 7.24 12.06
CA CYS A 103 1.85 6.55 10.84
C CYS A 103 2.09 7.54 9.70
N LEU A 104 3.23 7.39 9.03
CA LEU A 104 3.51 8.08 7.77
C LEU A 104 3.21 7.14 6.62
N ILE A 105 2.71 7.68 5.51
CA ILE A 105 2.35 6.87 4.34
C ILE A 105 3.01 7.43 3.10
N ASN A 106 3.83 6.60 2.45
CA ASN A 106 4.33 6.86 1.10
C ASN A 106 3.30 6.33 0.11
N LEU A 107 2.79 7.19 -0.76
CA LEU A 107 1.86 6.80 -1.82
C LEU A 107 2.59 6.79 -3.15
N TYR A 108 2.55 5.66 -3.84
CA TYR A 108 3.17 5.46 -5.15
C TYR A 108 2.13 5.19 -6.23
N LEU A 109 2.47 5.55 -7.45
CA LEU A 109 1.70 5.21 -8.65
C LEU A 109 2.60 4.47 -9.62
N LEU A 110 2.12 3.32 -10.11
CA LEU A 110 2.73 2.56 -11.19
C LEU A 110 1.76 2.58 -12.37
N GLU A 111 2.20 3.10 -13.51
CA GLU A 111 1.41 3.06 -14.74
C GLU A 111 1.89 1.90 -15.59
N LYS A 112 1.07 0.87 -15.72
CA LYS A 112 1.43 -0.36 -16.42
C LYS A 112 0.21 -1.15 -16.83
N ASP A 113 0.24 -1.66 -18.05
CA ASP A 113 -0.75 -2.63 -18.50
C ASP A 113 -0.29 -4.02 -18.09
N ILE A 114 -1.12 -4.70 -17.33
CA ILE A 114 -0.82 -6.01 -16.78
C ILE A 114 -1.97 -6.95 -17.10
N ASP A 115 -1.64 -8.14 -17.61
CA ASP A 115 -2.61 -9.21 -17.72
C ASP A 115 -2.75 -9.87 -16.35
N ILE A 116 -3.93 -9.76 -15.75
CA ILE A 116 -4.24 -10.32 -14.43
C ILE A 116 -3.89 -11.81 -14.37
N LYS A 117 -4.08 -12.51 -15.48
CA LYS A 117 -3.83 -13.97 -15.55
C LYS A 117 -2.36 -14.34 -15.37
N GLU A 118 -1.45 -13.41 -15.60
CA GLU A 118 -0.01 -13.64 -15.46
C GLU A 118 0.50 -13.36 -14.04
N LEU A 119 -0.35 -12.84 -13.17
CA LEU A 119 0.03 -12.52 -11.80
C LEU A 119 0.10 -13.80 -10.96
N LYS A 120 1.04 -13.80 -10.00
CA LYS A 120 1.18 -14.86 -9.01
C LYS A 120 0.78 -14.30 -7.65
N LEU A 121 -0.46 -14.56 -7.25
CA LEU A 121 -1.00 -14.02 -6.01
C LEU A 121 -0.50 -14.81 -4.81
N GLN A 122 -0.09 -14.07 -3.77
CA GLN A 122 0.22 -14.66 -2.46
C GLN A 122 -1.10 -14.94 -1.75
N LYS A 123 -1.59 -16.17 -1.83
CA LYS A 123 -2.94 -16.53 -1.40
C LYS A 123 -3.24 -16.28 0.08
N GLU A 124 -2.23 -16.26 0.92
CA GLU A 124 -2.37 -15.92 2.34
C GLU A 124 -2.76 -14.45 2.54
N GLU A 125 -2.41 -13.60 1.58
CA GLU A 125 -2.65 -12.15 1.66
C GLU A 125 -3.72 -11.68 0.67
N VAL A 126 -3.73 -12.24 -0.56
CA VAL A 126 -4.54 -11.76 -1.67
C VAL A 126 -5.38 -12.92 -2.22
N ASP A 127 -6.71 -12.78 -2.13
CA ASP A 127 -7.64 -13.76 -2.68
C ASP A 127 -7.76 -13.62 -4.20
N SER A 128 -7.97 -12.38 -4.66
CA SER A 128 -8.23 -12.09 -6.08
C SER A 128 -7.88 -10.64 -6.40
N VAL A 129 -7.78 -10.33 -7.69
CA VAL A 129 -7.51 -8.97 -8.17
C VAL A 129 -8.45 -8.60 -9.31
N TYR A 130 -8.71 -7.31 -9.45
CA TYR A 130 -9.65 -6.77 -10.44
C TYR A 130 -9.15 -5.44 -10.97
N TRP A 131 -9.35 -5.20 -12.27
CA TRP A 131 -9.24 -3.86 -12.83
C TRP A 131 -10.55 -3.13 -12.57
N MET A 132 -10.48 -1.99 -11.86
CA MET A 132 -11.67 -1.23 -11.46
C MET A 132 -11.59 0.22 -11.93
N THR A 133 -12.74 0.77 -12.28
CA THR A 133 -12.88 2.20 -12.56
C THR A 133 -12.86 3.00 -11.24
N LYS A 134 -12.64 4.32 -11.35
CA LYS A 134 -12.72 5.21 -10.17
C LYS A 134 -14.10 5.11 -9.51
N GLU A 135 -15.15 5.03 -10.30
CA GLU A 135 -16.53 4.94 -9.81
C GLU A 135 -16.76 3.67 -8.99
N GLU A 136 -16.23 2.54 -9.48
CA GLU A 136 -16.32 1.27 -8.76
C GLU A 136 -15.55 1.32 -7.44
N ILE A 137 -14.35 1.90 -7.45
CA ILE A 137 -13.52 2.04 -6.25
C ILE A 137 -14.21 2.97 -5.24
N ASN A 138 -14.70 4.12 -5.70
CA ASN A 138 -15.41 5.07 -4.83
C ASN A 138 -16.66 4.44 -4.21
N SER A 139 -17.36 3.61 -4.97
CA SER A 139 -18.53 2.87 -4.43
C SER A 139 -18.12 1.95 -3.28
N LEU A 140 -17.01 1.21 -3.44
CA LEU A 140 -16.51 0.33 -2.38
C LEU A 140 -16.07 1.14 -1.15
N ILE A 141 -15.41 2.28 -1.35
CA ILE A 141 -14.99 3.15 -0.25
C ILE A 141 -16.22 3.65 0.52
N ASN A 142 -17.23 4.12 -0.19
CA ASN A 142 -18.45 4.67 0.41
C ASN A 142 -19.27 3.61 1.16
N GLN A 143 -19.13 2.34 0.79
CA GLN A 143 -19.75 1.22 1.47
C GLN A 143 -18.92 0.65 2.62
N ASN A 144 -17.76 1.24 2.91
CA ASN A 144 -16.81 0.76 3.92
C ASN A 144 -16.27 -0.66 3.62
N LEU A 145 -16.17 -0.99 2.33
CA LEU A 145 -15.61 -2.26 1.86
C LEU A 145 -14.17 -2.14 1.38
N PHE A 146 -13.62 -0.94 1.40
CA PHE A 146 -12.24 -0.64 0.99
C PHE A 146 -11.42 -0.29 2.24
N LEU A 147 -10.16 -0.73 2.28
CA LEU A 147 -9.28 -0.42 3.41
C LEU A 147 -9.17 1.10 3.58
N ALA A 148 -9.47 1.58 4.78
CA ALA A 148 -9.69 3.00 5.04
C ALA A 148 -8.52 3.91 4.64
N SER A 149 -7.28 3.54 5.01
CA SER A 149 -6.09 4.34 4.67
C SER A 149 -5.86 4.41 3.15
N HIS A 150 -6.06 3.30 2.45
CA HIS A 150 -5.92 3.25 1.00
C HIS A 150 -7.03 4.05 0.30
N GLY A 151 -8.26 3.94 0.79
CA GLY A 151 -9.40 4.67 0.23
C GLY A 151 -9.28 6.18 0.42
N TYR A 152 -8.84 6.61 1.59
CA TYR A 152 -8.57 8.02 1.88
C TYR A 152 -7.59 8.62 0.87
N LEU A 153 -6.47 7.93 0.63
CA LEU A 153 -5.46 8.40 -0.31
C LEU A 153 -5.94 8.36 -1.76
N PHE A 154 -6.71 7.33 -2.11
CA PHE A 154 -7.28 7.24 -3.46
C PHE A 154 -8.18 8.44 -3.75
N GLN A 155 -9.08 8.77 -2.84
CA GLN A 155 -10.00 9.89 -3.02
C GLN A 155 -9.29 11.24 -2.98
N LYS A 156 -8.18 11.35 -2.25
CA LYS A 156 -7.40 12.58 -2.19
C LYS A 156 -6.58 12.84 -3.44
N TYR A 157 -5.99 11.80 -4.03
CA TYR A 157 -4.97 11.96 -5.08
C TYR A 157 -5.37 11.46 -6.46
N PHE A 158 -6.34 10.60 -6.59
CA PHE A 158 -6.65 9.91 -7.86
C PHE A 158 -8.07 10.14 -8.38
N GLN A 159 -8.65 11.29 -8.13
CA GLN A 159 -9.99 11.62 -8.63
C GLN A 159 -10.02 12.37 -9.95
#